data_736061429774318e4a310caba52595a2
#
_entry.id   736061429774318e4a310caba52595a2
#
_cell.length_a   1.000
_cell.length_b   1.000
_cell.length_c   1.000
_cell.angle_alpha   90.00
_cell.angle_beta   90.00
_cell.angle_gamma   90.00
#
_symmetry.space_group_name_H-M   'P 1'
#
loop_
_entity.id
_entity.type
_entity.pdbx_description
1 polymer ?
#
loop_
_entity_poly.entity_id
_entity_poly.type
_entity_poly.pdbx_seq_one_letter_code
_entity_poly.pdbx_strand_id
1 'polypeptide(L)'
;MIALALVLAAASAQAGEKKELHILSTNDMHAAIECMPRLGFVADSLRALYPDLLILSAGDNRSGEPLNDMYEIPAYPMVSLMNIVGFHATTLGNHEFDSGQKGLAQLITMQNFPTLCANVHPAEKWDMHIKPYQLYDCGGLTVGVIGAVALSPLGIPESHPNNTTDMKFDAPLEAIQEYRWLREKCDVVVFLSHLGYESDVEVSKSLPWVDIIVGGHSHTQLKGGEMHNGVFITQNTNRLKRATHSTIVVEDGKVISRTAENIEIKGGQNENKVIAELVRYFSENPAFHRVLAQVDTPFETYEELGCLMCDAYKTEGHCDLSFQNAGGVRYDKHEVGGFTVSDVLRLDPFQNEAVELSLTGKELMDMMIKCYDNDNHLFPYVGGMTAEYTLDPATKQIKKLVLLDESGKKLNLKKTYKVMTNSYTTAISPTNRKDQGTGIGKITAQLIMDYLEHQGHVSYQGVKRLTEK
;
A
#
# COMPACT_ATOMS: atom_id res chain seq x y z
N MET A 1 8.95 -17.06 -83.35
CA MET A 1 8.83 -17.62 -82.00
C MET A 1 9.31 -16.55 -80.97
N ILE A 2 8.34 -15.91 -80.35
CA ILE A 2 8.65 -14.87 -79.31
C ILE A 2 8.51 -15.57 -77.95
N ALA A 3 9.61 -15.68 -77.23
CA ALA A 3 9.65 -16.23 -75.89
C ALA A 3 9.20 -15.16 -74.88
N LEU A 4 8.10 -15.37 -74.21
CA LEU A 4 7.55 -14.53 -73.14
C LEU A 4 8.21 -14.95 -71.83
N ALA A 5 9.13 -14.12 -71.30
CA ALA A 5 9.75 -14.30 -69.97
C ALA A 5 8.79 -13.79 -68.91
N LEU A 6 8.15 -14.69 -68.14
CA LEU A 6 7.44 -14.35 -66.91
C LEU A 6 8.45 -14.02 -65.82
N VAL A 7 8.54 -12.75 -65.43
CA VAL A 7 9.22 -12.33 -64.19
C VAL A 7 8.27 -12.51 -63.02
N LEU A 8 8.44 -13.57 -62.24
CA LEU A 8 7.83 -13.75 -60.96
C LEU A 8 8.54 -12.83 -59.97
N ALA A 9 7.94 -11.69 -59.65
CA ALA A 9 8.34 -10.88 -58.49
C ALA A 9 7.86 -11.62 -57.22
N ALA A 10 8.78 -12.33 -56.58
CA ALA A 10 8.57 -12.81 -55.23
C ALA A 10 8.57 -11.60 -54.29
N ALA A 11 7.42 -11.14 -53.85
CA ALA A 11 7.29 -10.24 -52.72
C ALA A 11 7.74 -11.01 -51.46
N SER A 12 8.99 -10.85 -51.08
CA SER A 12 9.44 -11.23 -49.75
C SER A 12 8.68 -10.32 -48.80
N ALA A 13 7.67 -10.82 -48.09
CA ALA A 13 7.13 -10.18 -46.92
C ALA A 13 8.30 -10.06 -45.91
N GLN A 14 8.85 -8.88 -45.81
CA GLN A 14 9.88 -8.55 -44.80
C GLN A 14 9.15 -8.66 -43.49
N ALA A 15 9.47 -9.69 -42.70
CA ALA A 15 8.94 -9.80 -41.33
C ALA A 15 9.32 -8.49 -40.62
N GLY A 16 8.33 -7.85 -40.00
CA GLY A 16 8.55 -6.59 -39.30
C GLY A 16 9.61 -6.77 -38.21
N GLU A 17 10.36 -5.70 -37.94
CA GLU A 17 11.35 -5.70 -36.86
C GLU A 17 10.64 -5.86 -35.52
N LYS A 18 10.93 -6.97 -34.81
CA LYS A 18 10.42 -7.21 -33.48
C LYS A 18 11.32 -6.56 -32.45
N LYS A 19 10.74 -5.77 -31.58
CA LYS A 19 11.40 -5.15 -30.41
C LYS A 19 10.74 -5.63 -29.13
N GLU A 20 11.51 -5.72 -28.07
CA GLU A 20 11.03 -6.15 -26.76
C GLU A 20 11.26 -5.03 -25.72
N LEU A 21 10.20 -4.72 -24.97
CA LEU A 21 10.28 -3.90 -23.78
C LEU A 21 10.29 -4.82 -22.56
N HIS A 22 11.32 -4.67 -21.73
CA HIS A 22 11.43 -5.36 -20.45
C HIS A 22 11.17 -4.41 -19.30
N ILE A 23 10.27 -4.79 -18.39
CA ILE A 23 9.91 -4.00 -17.21
C ILE A 23 10.11 -4.86 -15.97
N LEU A 24 10.94 -4.40 -15.01
CA LEU A 24 10.98 -4.91 -13.66
C LEU A 24 10.10 -4.01 -12.80
N SER A 25 9.04 -4.54 -12.21
CA SER A 25 8.12 -3.74 -11.40
C SER A 25 7.98 -4.26 -9.97
N THR A 26 7.74 -3.32 -9.05
CA THR A 26 7.40 -3.56 -7.65
C THR A 26 6.14 -2.79 -7.28
N ASN A 27 5.48 -3.19 -6.21
CA ASN A 27 4.36 -2.49 -5.60
C ASN A 27 4.36 -2.75 -4.10
N ASP A 28 3.79 -1.84 -3.32
CA ASP A 28 3.53 -2.00 -1.89
C ASP A 28 4.76 -2.54 -1.13
N MET A 29 5.92 -1.92 -1.38
CA MET A 29 7.17 -2.37 -0.77
C MET A 29 7.18 -2.15 0.74
N HIS A 30 6.38 -1.18 1.25
CA HIS A 30 6.20 -0.91 2.68
C HIS A 30 7.52 -0.91 3.45
N ALA A 31 8.49 -0.19 2.90
CA ALA A 31 9.81 -0.01 3.48
C ALA A 31 10.56 -1.31 3.83
N ALA A 32 10.28 -2.43 3.15
CA ALA A 32 10.98 -3.71 3.34
C ALA A 32 12.44 -3.60 2.86
N ILE A 33 13.24 -2.76 3.54
CA ILE A 33 14.63 -2.47 3.18
C ILE A 33 15.51 -3.72 3.22
N GLU A 34 15.18 -4.69 4.07
CA GLU A 34 15.86 -5.97 4.20
C GLU A 34 15.81 -6.83 2.93
N CYS A 35 14.84 -6.57 2.05
CA CYS A 35 14.67 -7.25 0.77
C CYS A 35 15.40 -6.55 -0.39
N MET A 36 15.81 -5.29 -0.21
CA MET A 36 16.44 -4.48 -1.26
C MET A 36 17.77 -5.03 -1.79
N PRO A 37 18.63 -5.70 -1.00
CA PRO A 37 19.84 -6.33 -1.53
C PRO A 37 19.56 -7.38 -2.60
N ARG A 38 18.51 -8.17 -2.40
CA ARG A 38 18.06 -9.18 -3.38
C ARG A 38 17.45 -8.54 -4.61
N LEU A 39 16.60 -7.52 -4.45
CA LEU A 39 16.04 -6.76 -5.57
C LEU A 39 17.16 -6.15 -6.42
N GLY A 40 18.16 -5.55 -5.79
CA GLY A 40 19.32 -4.97 -6.49
C GLY A 40 20.07 -6.01 -7.32
N PHE A 41 20.30 -7.22 -6.78
CA PHE A 41 20.90 -8.32 -7.53
C PHE A 41 20.06 -8.74 -8.75
N VAL A 42 18.73 -8.83 -8.58
CA VAL A 42 17.79 -9.17 -9.67
C VAL A 42 17.82 -8.07 -10.75
N ALA A 43 17.76 -6.80 -10.34
CA ALA A 43 17.83 -5.66 -11.26
C ALA A 43 19.13 -5.67 -12.06
N ASP A 44 20.29 -5.89 -11.42
CA ASP A 44 21.58 -5.97 -12.08
C ASP A 44 21.67 -7.15 -13.06
N SER A 45 21.12 -8.30 -12.67
CA SER A 45 21.09 -9.50 -13.51
C SER A 45 20.23 -9.30 -14.76
N LEU A 46 19.05 -8.69 -14.62
CA LEU A 46 18.17 -8.39 -15.75
C LEU A 46 18.76 -7.29 -16.65
N ARG A 47 19.36 -6.26 -16.06
CA ARG A 47 20.00 -5.16 -16.82
C ARG A 47 21.20 -5.67 -17.64
N ALA A 48 21.90 -6.69 -17.16
CA ALA A 48 22.99 -7.32 -17.94
C ALA A 48 22.47 -8.07 -19.18
N LEU A 49 21.23 -8.56 -19.14
CA LEU A 49 20.57 -9.23 -20.27
C LEU A 49 19.80 -8.24 -21.15
N TYR A 50 19.18 -7.23 -20.56
CA TYR A 50 18.30 -6.25 -21.18
C TYR A 50 18.76 -4.84 -20.78
N PRO A 51 19.70 -4.24 -21.52
CA PRO A 51 20.30 -2.93 -21.16
C PRO A 51 19.29 -1.79 -21.01
N ASP A 52 18.17 -1.86 -21.74
CA ASP A 52 17.09 -0.88 -21.72
C ASP A 52 15.95 -1.26 -20.74
N LEU A 53 16.25 -2.09 -19.72
CA LEU A 53 15.31 -2.51 -18.69
C LEU A 53 14.72 -1.29 -17.98
N LEU A 54 13.39 -1.18 -17.95
CA LEU A 54 12.66 -0.16 -17.21
C LEU A 54 12.30 -0.69 -15.82
N ILE A 55 12.70 0.02 -14.75
CA ILE A 55 12.41 -0.36 -13.35
C ILE A 55 11.39 0.61 -12.76
N LEU A 56 10.22 0.11 -12.36
CA LEU A 56 9.07 0.91 -11.99
C LEU A 56 8.48 0.46 -10.63
N SER A 57 7.88 1.40 -9.91
CA SER A 57 7.10 1.10 -8.69
C SER A 57 5.68 1.63 -8.81
N ALA A 58 4.71 0.81 -8.39
CA ALA A 58 3.31 1.19 -8.33
C ALA A 58 2.89 1.80 -6.97
N GLY A 59 3.82 2.47 -6.27
CA GLY A 59 3.55 3.19 -5.02
C GLY A 59 3.63 2.35 -3.75
N ASP A 60 3.34 2.99 -2.62
CA ASP A 60 3.47 2.46 -1.26
C ASP A 60 4.87 1.90 -1.00
N ASN A 61 5.88 2.73 -1.31
CA ASN A 61 7.28 2.36 -1.10
C ASN A 61 7.69 2.51 0.36
N ARG A 62 7.04 3.39 1.11
CA ARG A 62 7.30 3.69 2.51
C ARG A 62 6.21 3.12 3.43
N SER A 63 6.38 3.33 4.74
CA SER A 63 5.47 2.96 5.85
C SER A 63 5.36 1.46 6.10
N GLY A 64 5.88 1.06 7.23
CA GLY A 64 5.81 -0.31 7.74
C GLY A 64 7.12 -0.88 8.25
N GLU A 65 8.21 -0.08 8.25
CA GLU A 65 9.48 -0.45 8.86
C GLU A 65 10.05 0.71 9.68
N PRO A 66 10.18 0.58 11.01
CA PRO A 66 10.64 1.65 11.89
C PRO A 66 12.00 2.23 11.51
N LEU A 67 12.90 1.39 11.03
CA LEU A 67 14.22 1.80 10.57
C LEU A 67 14.18 2.80 9.42
N ASN A 68 13.10 2.78 8.65
CA ASN A 68 12.83 3.71 7.56
C ASN A 68 11.98 4.90 8.01
N ASP A 69 10.87 4.59 8.71
CA ASP A 69 9.82 5.57 8.99
C ASP A 69 10.21 6.54 10.10
N MET A 70 11.03 6.08 11.06
CA MET A 70 11.55 6.86 12.19
C MET A 70 13.03 7.25 12.02
N TYR A 71 13.58 7.11 10.81
CA TYR A 71 14.91 7.62 10.52
C TYR A 71 14.94 9.14 10.67
N GLU A 72 16.12 9.74 10.90
CA GLU A 72 16.29 11.21 11.08
C GLU A 72 15.57 12.01 9.98
N ILE A 73 15.65 11.53 8.74
CA ILE A 73 14.83 11.98 7.62
C ILE A 73 13.93 10.81 7.24
N PRO A 74 12.64 10.86 7.54
CA PRO A 74 11.71 9.74 7.25
C PRO A 74 11.75 9.30 5.78
N ALA A 75 11.73 7.99 5.55
CA ALA A 75 11.84 7.33 4.25
C ALA A 75 13.21 7.43 3.54
N TYR A 76 14.20 8.12 4.12
CA TYR A 76 15.55 8.22 3.50
C TYR A 76 16.20 6.86 3.24
N PRO A 77 16.18 5.86 4.13
CA PRO A 77 16.74 4.55 3.84
C PRO A 77 16.15 3.93 2.57
N MET A 78 14.83 3.85 2.45
CA MET A 78 14.18 3.23 1.30
C MET A 78 14.45 3.99 0.00
N VAL A 79 14.31 5.31 0.01
CA VAL A 79 14.56 6.14 -1.19
C VAL A 79 16.01 6.05 -1.66
N SER A 80 16.98 6.06 -0.73
CA SER A 80 18.39 5.92 -1.10
C SER A 80 18.69 4.56 -1.72
N LEU A 81 18.08 3.49 -1.23
CA LEU A 81 18.21 2.15 -1.80
C LEU A 81 17.52 2.07 -3.18
N MET A 82 16.34 2.66 -3.37
CA MET A 82 15.69 2.76 -4.69
C MET A 82 16.54 3.52 -5.70
N ASN A 83 17.18 4.62 -5.28
CA ASN A 83 18.13 5.38 -6.13
C ASN A 83 19.28 4.50 -6.60
N ILE A 84 19.85 3.66 -5.72
CA ILE A 84 20.99 2.76 -6.05
C ILE A 84 20.53 1.61 -6.93
N VAL A 85 19.35 1.01 -6.70
CA VAL A 85 18.76 0.00 -7.59
C VAL A 85 18.51 0.59 -8.99
N GLY A 86 18.31 1.90 -9.09
CA GLY A 86 18.10 2.62 -10.34
C GLY A 86 16.66 2.54 -10.84
N PHE A 87 15.69 2.85 -9.96
CA PHE A 87 14.31 3.04 -10.38
C PHE A 87 14.20 4.17 -11.41
N HIS A 88 13.30 4.00 -12.38
CA HIS A 88 13.05 4.98 -13.44
C HIS A 88 11.85 5.86 -13.15
N ALA A 89 10.84 5.32 -12.45
CA ALA A 89 9.69 6.06 -11.94
C ALA A 89 8.98 5.31 -10.81
N THR A 90 8.22 6.08 -10.03
CA THR A 90 7.20 5.56 -9.10
C THR A 90 5.89 6.32 -9.29
N THR A 91 4.74 5.72 -8.94
CA THR A 91 3.54 6.50 -8.63
C THR A 91 3.46 6.77 -7.14
N LEU A 92 2.49 7.59 -6.72
CA LEU A 92 2.12 7.71 -5.31
C LEU A 92 1.17 6.58 -4.94
N GLY A 93 1.39 5.97 -3.78
CA GLY A 93 0.37 5.25 -3.06
C GLY A 93 -0.20 6.12 -1.92
N ASN A 94 -1.10 5.57 -1.12
CA ASN A 94 -1.68 6.30 0.00
C ASN A 94 -0.67 6.49 1.15
N HIS A 95 0.28 5.60 1.31
CA HIS A 95 1.29 5.69 2.36
C HIS A 95 2.41 6.70 2.09
N GLU A 96 2.59 7.19 0.86
CA GLU A 96 3.48 8.31 0.61
C GLU A 96 3.04 9.58 1.36
N PHE A 97 1.75 9.69 1.73
CA PHE A 97 1.21 10.84 2.48
C PHE A 97 1.37 10.73 4.01
N ASP A 98 1.82 9.62 4.58
CA ASP A 98 1.83 9.37 6.03
C ASP A 98 2.63 10.38 6.84
N SER A 99 3.68 11.00 6.28
CA SER A 99 4.43 12.08 6.93
C SER A 99 3.95 13.49 6.57
N GLY A 100 2.73 13.61 6.05
CA GLY A 100 2.13 14.85 5.58
C GLY A 100 2.87 15.45 4.38
N GLN A 101 2.42 16.63 3.94
CA GLN A 101 2.93 17.25 2.72
C GLN A 101 4.41 17.63 2.81
N LYS A 102 4.89 18.06 3.98
CA LYS A 102 6.32 18.34 4.17
C LYS A 102 7.18 17.09 3.96
N GLY A 103 6.76 15.97 4.56
CA GLY A 103 7.46 14.70 4.41
C GLY A 103 7.39 14.17 2.98
N LEU A 104 6.25 14.31 2.30
CA LEU A 104 6.11 13.96 0.88
C LEU A 104 7.02 14.80 -0.02
N ALA A 105 7.11 16.13 0.20
CA ALA A 105 8.00 17.00 -0.54
C ALA A 105 9.48 16.60 -0.35
N GLN A 106 9.88 16.28 0.88
CA GLN A 106 11.22 15.78 1.18
C GLN A 106 11.49 14.45 0.47
N LEU A 107 10.56 13.50 0.53
CA LEU A 107 10.67 12.22 -0.14
C LEU A 107 10.91 12.40 -1.65
N ILE A 108 10.08 13.20 -2.33
CA ILE A 108 10.21 13.47 -3.77
C ILE A 108 11.55 14.13 -4.10
N THR A 109 12.01 15.05 -3.25
CA THR A 109 13.30 15.75 -3.46
C THR A 109 14.50 14.81 -3.34
N MET A 110 14.41 13.76 -2.54
CA MET A 110 15.48 12.77 -2.37
C MET A 110 15.57 11.76 -3.53
N GLN A 111 14.53 11.64 -4.36
CA GLN A 111 14.48 10.69 -5.48
C GLN A 111 15.31 11.17 -6.66
N ASN A 112 16.07 10.26 -7.28
CA ASN A 112 16.76 10.49 -8.56
C ASN A 112 15.87 10.16 -9.78
N PHE A 113 14.61 9.83 -9.56
CA PHE A 113 13.62 9.43 -10.55
C PHE A 113 12.30 10.18 -10.29
N PRO A 114 11.46 10.40 -11.31
CA PRO A 114 10.20 11.13 -11.15
C PRO A 114 9.15 10.35 -10.38
N THR A 115 8.35 11.08 -9.61
CA THR A 115 7.05 10.64 -9.11
C THR A 115 5.99 11.00 -10.13
N LEU A 116 5.22 9.99 -10.59
CA LEU A 116 4.18 10.14 -11.61
C LEU A 116 2.80 9.94 -10.99
N CYS A 117 1.98 10.98 -10.99
CA CYS A 117 0.60 10.88 -10.49
C CYS A 117 -0.28 11.95 -11.13
N ALA A 118 -1.22 11.54 -12.00
CA ALA A 118 -2.01 12.46 -12.79
C ALA A 118 -3.16 13.10 -12.00
N ASN A 119 -3.62 12.46 -10.93
CA ASN A 119 -4.79 12.90 -10.17
C ASN A 119 -4.47 13.62 -8.84
N VAL A 120 -3.20 13.99 -8.62
CA VAL A 120 -2.76 14.68 -7.39
C VAL A 120 -2.22 16.05 -7.71
N HIS A 121 -2.79 17.09 -7.08
CA HIS A 121 -2.37 18.49 -7.21
C HIS A 121 -1.89 18.99 -5.85
N PRO A 122 -0.57 19.08 -5.62
CA PRO A 122 -0.02 19.55 -4.36
C PRO A 122 -0.36 21.00 -4.09
N ALA A 123 -0.38 21.41 -2.82
CA ALA A 123 -0.49 22.81 -2.47
C ALA A 123 0.77 23.57 -2.92
N GLU A 124 0.59 24.76 -3.52
CA GLU A 124 1.68 25.58 -4.10
C GLU A 124 2.83 25.89 -3.13
N LYS A 125 2.52 25.97 -1.83
CA LYS A 125 3.54 26.21 -0.78
C LYS A 125 4.59 25.10 -0.64
N TRP A 126 4.29 23.91 -1.18
CA TRP A 126 5.21 22.78 -1.21
C TRP A 126 5.69 22.57 -2.64
N ASP A 127 6.94 22.86 -2.92
CA ASP A 127 7.54 22.65 -4.24
C ASP A 127 7.72 21.14 -4.52
N MET A 128 6.61 20.50 -4.92
CA MET A 128 6.55 19.07 -5.24
C MET A 128 6.50 18.88 -6.74
N HIS A 129 7.56 18.30 -7.30
CA HIS A 129 7.62 17.99 -8.73
C HIS A 129 6.93 16.66 -9.06
N ILE A 130 5.60 16.59 -8.85
CA ILE A 130 4.77 15.47 -9.29
C ILE A 130 4.41 15.70 -10.75
N LYS A 131 4.73 14.73 -11.61
CA LYS A 131 4.40 14.76 -13.03
C LYS A 131 3.22 13.82 -13.30
N PRO A 132 2.34 14.12 -14.26
CA PRO A 132 1.29 13.16 -14.64
C PRO A 132 1.87 11.95 -15.36
N TYR A 133 2.86 12.15 -16.22
CA TYR A 133 3.49 11.10 -17.04
C TYR A 133 4.96 11.42 -17.35
N GLN A 134 5.67 10.42 -17.86
CA GLN A 134 7.02 10.55 -18.40
C GLN A 134 7.17 9.67 -19.65
N LEU A 135 7.97 10.13 -20.63
CA LEU A 135 8.34 9.35 -21.82
C LEU A 135 9.76 8.79 -21.65
N TYR A 136 9.94 7.55 -22.09
CA TYR A 136 11.24 6.86 -22.12
C TYR A 136 11.52 6.32 -23.52
N ASP A 137 12.78 6.31 -23.91
CA ASP A 137 13.29 5.54 -25.05
C ASP A 137 13.89 4.23 -24.49
N CYS A 138 13.30 3.10 -24.86
CA CYS A 138 13.75 1.78 -24.43
C CYS A 138 14.07 0.96 -25.70
N GLY A 139 15.34 0.97 -26.12
CA GLY A 139 15.79 0.22 -27.30
C GLY A 139 15.11 0.66 -28.60
N GLY A 140 14.82 1.97 -28.73
CA GLY A 140 14.09 2.53 -29.87
C GLY A 140 12.59 2.29 -29.85
N LEU A 141 12.02 1.92 -28.68
CA LEU A 141 10.59 1.98 -28.40
C LEU A 141 10.29 3.22 -27.56
N THR A 142 9.35 4.03 -27.99
CA THR A 142 8.83 5.14 -27.17
C THR A 142 7.80 4.59 -26.17
N VAL A 143 8.13 4.66 -24.88
CA VAL A 143 7.29 4.16 -23.78
C VAL A 143 6.73 5.33 -22.99
N GLY A 144 5.39 5.45 -22.94
CA GLY A 144 4.69 6.42 -22.11
C GLY A 144 4.32 5.77 -20.77
N VAL A 145 4.75 6.37 -19.66
CA VAL A 145 4.39 5.91 -18.30
C VAL A 145 3.57 6.99 -17.62
N ILE A 146 2.36 6.65 -17.16
CA ILE A 146 1.44 7.53 -16.45
C ILE A 146 1.09 6.91 -15.09
N GLY A 147 0.82 7.72 -14.06
CA GLY A 147 0.49 7.23 -12.72
C GLY A 147 -0.81 7.79 -12.15
N ALA A 148 -1.42 7.05 -11.21
CA ALA A 148 -2.52 7.56 -10.37
C ALA A 148 -2.66 6.78 -9.07
N VAL A 149 -3.26 7.43 -8.05
CA VAL A 149 -3.54 6.90 -6.71
C VAL A 149 -5.04 6.83 -6.44
N ALA A 150 -5.46 5.80 -5.68
CA ALA A 150 -6.85 5.63 -5.23
C ALA A 150 -7.28 6.76 -4.30
N LEU A 151 -8.58 7.05 -4.32
CA LEU A 151 -9.23 7.93 -3.37
C LEU A 151 -10.24 7.15 -2.53
N SER A 152 -10.20 7.38 -1.21
CA SER A 152 -11.20 6.90 -0.27
C SER A 152 -12.56 7.57 -0.52
N PRO A 153 -13.65 7.12 0.13
CA PRO A 153 -14.94 7.79 0.10
C PRO A 153 -14.91 9.26 0.59
N LEU A 154 -13.83 9.68 1.24
CA LEU A 154 -13.60 11.06 1.65
C LEU A 154 -13.05 11.95 0.52
N GLY A 155 -12.77 11.39 -0.67
CA GLY A 155 -12.20 12.09 -1.81
C GLY A 155 -10.71 12.43 -1.67
N ILE A 156 -10.01 11.77 -0.76
CA ILE A 156 -8.56 11.87 -0.53
C ILE A 156 -7.95 10.46 -0.50
N PRO A 157 -6.63 10.29 -0.72
CA PRO A 157 -5.97 9.01 -0.48
C PRO A 157 -6.23 8.48 0.95
N GLU A 158 -6.16 7.16 1.15
CA GLU A 158 -6.32 6.53 2.47
C GLU A 158 -5.14 6.87 3.40
N SER A 159 -5.12 8.11 3.85
CA SER A 159 -4.19 8.66 4.82
C SER A 159 -4.92 9.58 5.79
N HIS A 160 -4.25 9.98 6.88
CA HIS A 160 -4.87 10.89 7.82
C HIS A 160 -5.25 12.22 7.11
N PRO A 161 -6.50 12.73 7.22
CA PRO A 161 -6.95 13.91 6.47
C PRO A 161 -6.05 15.15 6.63
N ASN A 162 -5.43 15.33 7.82
CA ASN A 162 -4.49 16.43 8.05
C ASN A 162 -3.23 16.35 7.16
N ASN A 163 -2.88 15.16 6.66
CA ASN A 163 -1.72 14.95 5.83
C ASN A 163 -1.91 15.50 4.40
N THR A 164 -3.16 15.69 3.99
CA THR A 164 -3.54 16.10 2.63
C THR A 164 -4.24 17.47 2.60
N THR A 165 -4.20 18.24 3.71
CA THR A 165 -4.80 19.57 3.82
C THR A 165 -4.32 20.49 2.69
N ASP A 166 -5.25 21.22 2.04
CA ASP A 166 -5.00 22.14 0.92
C ASP A 166 -4.53 21.46 -0.39
N MET A 167 -4.42 20.15 -0.45
CA MET A 167 -4.24 19.40 -1.71
C MET A 167 -5.57 19.26 -2.45
N LYS A 168 -5.50 19.08 -3.76
CA LYS A 168 -6.66 18.75 -4.60
C LYS A 168 -6.44 17.40 -5.26
N PHE A 169 -7.51 16.66 -5.43
CA PHE A 169 -7.50 15.32 -6.00
C PHE A 169 -8.64 15.23 -7.03
N ASP A 170 -8.30 14.76 -8.21
CA ASP A 170 -9.29 14.45 -9.25
C ASP A 170 -9.66 12.97 -9.20
N ALA A 171 -10.82 12.60 -9.73
CA ALA A 171 -11.20 11.21 -9.91
C ALA A 171 -10.14 10.51 -10.79
N PRO A 172 -9.53 9.39 -10.35
CA PRO A 172 -8.37 8.82 -11.04
C PRO A 172 -8.59 8.52 -12.52
N LEU A 173 -9.74 7.91 -12.86
CA LEU A 173 -10.06 7.57 -14.25
C LEU A 173 -10.20 8.83 -15.13
N GLU A 174 -10.84 9.88 -14.63
CA GLU A 174 -11.02 11.13 -15.35
C GLU A 174 -9.66 11.79 -15.62
N ALA A 175 -8.81 11.89 -14.60
CA ALA A 175 -7.48 12.44 -14.72
C ALA A 175 -6.61 11.69 -15.75
N ILE A 176 -6.65 10.35 -15.74
CA ILE A 176 -5.88 9.52 -16.69
C ILE A 176 -6.39 9.71 -18.12
N GLN A 177 -7.70 9.82 -18.32
CA GLN A 177 -8.32 9.96 -19.65
C GLN A 177 -7.86 11.25 -20.39
N GLU A 178 -7.45 12.28 -19.70
CA GLU A 178 -6.87 13.49 -20.32
C GLU A 178 -5.58 13.19 -21.10
N TYR A 179 -4.89 12.09 -20.77
CA TYR A 179 -3.62 11.67 -21.38
C TYR A 179 -3.76 10.57 -22.44
N ARG A 180 -4.97 10.26 -22.90
CA ARG A 180 -5.21 9.24 -23.96
C ARG A 180 -4.42 9.50 -25.26
N TRP A 181 -4.03 10.74 -25.51
CA TRP A 181 -3.18 11.12 -26.62
C TRP A 181 -1.78 10.50 -26.60
N LEU A 182 -1.32 9.96 -25.44
CA LEU A 182 -0.07 9.21 -25.35
C LEU A 182 -0.04 8.02 -26.34
N ARG A 183 -1.19 7.41 -26.63
CA ARG A 183 -1.28 6.32 -27.59
C ARG A 183 -0.80 6.72 -29.00
N GLU A 184 -0.98 7.98 -29.38
CA GLU A 184 -0.57 8.47 -30.70
C GLU A 184 0.95 8.72 -30.80
N LYS A 185 1.63 8.81 -29.64
CA LYS A 185 3.04 9.15 -29.55
C LYS A 185 3.94 8.03 -29.03
N CYS A 186 3.33 6.96 -28.49
CA CYS A 186 4.05 5.89 -27.83
C CYS A 186 3.79 4.55 -28.51
N ASP A 187 4.82 3.73 -28.61
CA ASP A 187 4.72 2.34 -29.03
C ASP A 187 4.06 1.49 -27.92
N VAL A 188 4.37 1.81 -26.65
CA VAL A 188 3.80 1.16 -25.48
C VAL A 188 3.34 2.20 -24.46
N VAL A 189 2.16 2.02 -23.86
CA VAL A 189 1.65 2.83 -22.76
C VAL A 189 1.53 1.98 -21.50
N VAL A 190 2.21 2.40 -20.44
CA VAL A 190 2.23 1.77 -19.12
C VAL A 190 1.46 2.65 -18.14
N PHE A 191 0.52 2.08 -17.40
CA PHE A 191 -0.14 2.75 -16.31
C PHE A 191 0.36 2.20 -14.97
N LEU A 192 1.02 3.06 -14.16
CA LEU A 192 1.36 2.77 -12.78
C LEU A 192 0.14 3.07 -11.91
N SER A 193 -0.58 2.04 -11.55
CA SER A 193 -1.83 2.15 -10.82
C SER A 193 -1.65 1.83 -9.35
N HIS A 194 -2.02 2.77 -8.49
CA HIS A 194 -2.23 2.48 -7.07
C HIS A 194 -3.72 2.53 -6.72
N LEU A 195 -4.56 1.86 -7.53
CA LEU A 195 -6.02 1.86 -7.38
C LEU A 195 -6.56 0.58 -6.73
N GLY A 196 -5.77 -0.49 -6.74
CA GLY A 196 -6.19 -1.83 -6.34
C GLY A 196 -6.71 -2.66 -7.53
N TYR A 197 -6.55 -3.98 -7.44
CA TYR A 197 -6.81 -4.91 -8.55
C TYR A 197 -8.24 -4.83 -9.10
N GLU A 198 -9.25 -4.83 -8.22
CA GLU A 198 -10.65 -4.76 -8.68
C GLU A 198 -10.93 -3.45 -9.43
N SER A 199 -10.36 -2.34 -8.95
CA SER A 199 -10.44 -1.04 -9.64
C SER A 199 -9.68 -1.07 -10.96
N ASP A 200 -8.52 -1.72 -11.03
CA ASP A 200 -7.74 -1.86 -12.27
C ASP A 200 -8.52 -2.64 -13.33
N VAL A 201 -9.20 -3.71 -12.94
CA VAL A 201 -10.10 -4.47 -13.84
C VAL A 201 -11.25 -3.59 -14.32
N GLU A 202 -11.85 -2.79 -13.45
CA GLU A 202 -12.96 -1.91 -13.83
C GLU A 202 -12.52 -0.79 -14.78
N VAL A 203 -11.43 -0.06 -14.44
CA VAL A 203 -10.95 1.05 -15.27
C VAL A 203 -10.38 0.58 -16.60
N SER A 204 -9.90 -0.66 -16.71
CA SER A 204 -9.42 -1.24 -17.97
C SER A 204 -10.47 -1.22 -19.08
N LYS A 205 -11.78 -1.26 -18.73
CA LYS A 205 -12.89 -1.14 -19.68
C LYS A 205 -12.89 0.21 -20.44
N SER A 206 -12.36 1.24 -19.79
CA SER A 206 -12.32 2.61 -20.31
C SER A 206 -10.91 3.03 -20.79
N LEU A 207 -9.91 2.15 -20.67
CA LEU A 207 -8.51 2.43 -21.02
C LEU A 207 -7.96 1.57 -22.17
N PRO A 208 -8.68 1.39 -23.31
CA PRO A 208 -8.21 0.53 -24.41
C PRO A 208 -6.93 1.03 -25.08
N TRP A 209 -6.44 2.21 -24.72
CA TRP A 209 -5.21 2.83 -25.20
C TRP A 209 -4.00 2.53 -24.29
N VAL A 210 -4.20 1.87 -23.14
CA VAL A 210 -3.15 1.37 -22.25
C VAL A 210 -2.82 -0.08 -22.61
N ASP A 211 -1.53 -0.41 -22.66
CA ASP A 211 -1.06 -1.77 -22.95
C ASP A 211 -0.91 -2.63 -21.71
N ILE A 212 -0.39 -2.04 -20.63
CA ILE A 212 -0.15 -2.72 -19.37
C ILE A 212 -0.47 -1.80 -18.18
N ILE A 213 -1.13 -2.37 -17.17
CA ILE A 213 -1.26 -1.79 -15.83
C ILE A 213 -0.29 -2.52 -14.90
N VAL A 214 0.58 -1.76 -14.27
CA VAL A 214 1.39 -2.20 -13.13
C VAL A 214 0.65 -1.73 -11.88
N GLY A 215 -0.06 -2.65 -11.22
CA GLY A 215 -0.97 -2.37 -10.14
C GLY A 215 -0.33 -2.45 -8.75
N GLY A 216 -0.99 -1.84 -7.76
CA GLY A 216 -0.66 -1.86 -6.34
C GLY A 216 -1.90 -1.75 -5.45
N HIS A 217 -1.73 -1.35 -4.19
CA HIS A 217 -2.75 -1.04 -3.18
C HIS A 217 -3.44 -2.26 -2.55
N SER A 218 -4.02 -3.14 -3.34
CA SER A 218 -4.79 -4.30 -2.82
C SER A 218 -3.95 -5.52 -2.45
N HIS A 219 -2.63 -5.47 -2.64
CA HIS A 219 -1.69 -6.56 -2.38
C HIS A 219 -2.04 -7.89 -3.07
N THR A 220 -2.72 -7.83 -4.21
CA THR A 220 -3.23 -9.00 -4.93
C THR A 220 -2.12 -9.66 -5.74
N GLN A 221 -1.83 -10.92 -5.45
CA GLN A 221 -0.84 -11.66 -6.24
C GLN A 221 -1.45 -12.20 -7.54
N LEU A 222 -1.04 -11.65 -8.68
CA LEU A 222 -1.33 -12.20 -9.99
C LEU A 222 -0.16 -13.07 -10.46
N LYS A 223 -0.45 -14.35 -10.77
CA LYS A 223 0.58 -15.30 -11.23
C LYS A 223 0.79 -15.14 -12.73
N GLY A 224 1.77 -14.31 -13.13
CA GLY A 224 2.11 -14.09 -14.52
C GLY A 224 1.21 -13.07 -15.24
N GLY A 225 0.47 -12.24 -14.48
CA GLY A 225 -0.44 -11.22 -15.00
C GLY A 225 -1.74 -11.77 -15.60
N GLU A 226 -2.70 -10.89 -15.85
CA GLU A 226 -4.01 -11.23 -16.38
C GLU A 226 -4.47 -10.24 -17.46
N MET A 227 -5.17 -10.74 -18.49
CA MET A 227 -5.73 -9.89 -19.54
C MET A 227 -7.19 -9.53 -19.23
N HIS A 228 -7.49 -8.23 -19.12
CA HIS A 228 -8.83 -7.70 -18.95
C HIS A 228 -9.10 -6.60 -19.97
N ASN A 229 -10.18 -6.74 -20.74
CA ASN A 229 -10.61 -5.74 -21.74
C ASN A 229 -9.51 -5.31 -22.74
N GLY A 230 -8.55 -6.18 -23.03
CA GLY A 230 -7.41 -5.87 -23.91
C GLY A 230 -6.21 -5.23 -23.21
N VAL A 231 -6.28 -4.97 -21.92
CA VAL A 231 -5.19 -4.44 -21.08
C VAL A 231 -4.59 -5.56 -20.24
N PHE A 232 -3.27 -5.63 -20.17
CA PHE A 232 -2.56 -6.61 -19.36
C PHE A 232 -2.31 -6.04 -17.95
N ILE A 233 -2.77 -6.72 -16.92
CA ILE A 233 -2.67 -6.27 -15.51
C ILE A 233 -1.69 -7.15 -14.76
N THR A 234 -0.75 -6.54 -14.07
CA THR A 234 0.21 -7.20 -13.16
C THR A 234 0.13 -6.56 -11.79
N GLN A 235 0.21 -7.38 -10.74
CA GLN A 235 0.33 -6.93 -9.35
C GLN A 235 0.96 -8.04 -8.52
N ASN A 236 1.68 -7.70 -7.46
CA ASN A 236 2.21 -8.63 -6.49
C ASN A 236 1.67 -8.36 -5.08
N THR A 237 2.00 -9.28 -4.15
CA THR A 237 1.81 -9.07 -2.71
C THR A 237 2.67 -7.92 -2.21
N ASN A 238 2.46 -7.52 -0.95
CA ASN A 238 3.20 -6.46 -0.29
C ASN A 238 4.60 -6.89 0.21
N ARG A 239 5.32 -5.91 0.81
CA ARG A 239 6.60 -6.06 1.51
C ARG A 239 7.67 -6.74 0.66
N LEU A 240 7.71 -6.40 -0.61
CA LEU A 240 8.74 -6.85 -1.57
C LEU A 240 9.02 -8.37 -1.54
N LYS A 241 7.99 -9.18 -1.23
CA LYS A 241 8.11 -10.65 -1.28
C LYS A 241 8.40 -11.14 -2.70
N ARG A 242 7.97 -10.39 -3.71
CA ARG A 242 8.19 -10.64 -5.14
C ARG A 242 8.31 -9.34 -5.91
N ALA A 243 9.01 -9.41 -7.04
CA ALA A 243 8.97 -8.42 -8.11
C ALA A 243 8.39 -9.07 -9.37
N THR A 244 7.90 -8.29 -10.32
CA THR A 244 7.39 -8.80 -11.61
C THR A 244 8.32 -8.38 -12.73
N HIS A 245 8.78 -9.33 -13.54
CA HIS A 245 9.43 -9.07 -14.81
C HIS A 245 8.42 -9.26 -15.95
N SER A 246 8.07 -8.17 -16.62
CA SER A 246 7.16 -8.18 -17.76
C SER A 246 7.92 -8.01 -19.06
N THR A 247 7.50 -8.77 -20.09
CA THR A 247 8.02 -8.64 -21.46
C THR A 247 6.89 -8.29 -22.40
N ILE A 248 7.04 -7.18 -23.15
CA ILE A 248 6.08 -6.68 -24.11
C ILE A 248 6.75 -6.69 -25.48
N VAL A 249 6.19 -7.45 -26.43
CA VAL A 249 6.73 -7.57 -27.78
C VAL A 249 5.97 -6.64 -28.72
N VAL A 250 6.71 -5.79 -29.42
CA VAL A 250 6.17 -4.85 -30.42
C VAL A 250 6.69 -5.23 -31.79
N GLU A 251 5.79 -5.34 -32.77
CA GLU A 251 6.07 -5.58 -34.18
C GLU A 251 5.33 -4.54 -35.02
N ASP A 252 6.03 -3.83 -35.87
CA ASP A 252 5.48 -2.75 -36.72
C ASP A 252 4.65 -1.71 -35.94
N GLY A 253 5.16 -1.27 -34.76
CA GLY A 253 4.52 -0.29 -33.89
C GLY A 253 3.25 -0.80 -33.17
N LYS A 254 3.01 -2.13 -33.15
CA LYS A 254 1.87 -2.74 -32.47
C LYS A 254 2.33 -3.76 -31.43
N VAL A 255 1.76 -3.70 -30.26
CA VAL A 255 1.98 -4.71 -29.22
C VAL A 255 1.31 -6.01 -29.62
N ILE A 256 2.11 -7.06 -29.86
CA ILE A 256 1.65 -8.40 -30.30
C ILE A 256 1.67 -9.44 -29.19
N SER A 257 2.44 -9.23 -28.11
CA SER A 257 2.50 -10.15 -26.98
C SER A 257 2.78 -9.39 -25.67
N ARG A 258 2.23 -9.90 -24.59
CA ARG A 258 2.48 -9.44 -23.21
C ARG A 258 2.59 -10.67 -22.32
N THR A 259 3.68 -10.77 -21.59
CA THR A 259 3.91 -11.86 -20.61
C THR A 259 4.55 -11.28 -19.35
N ALA A 260 4.38 -11.98 -18.24
CA ALA A 260 5.04 -11.61 -17.00
C ALA A 260 5.42 -12.85 -16.19
N GLU A 261 6.47 -12.74 -15.41
CA GLU A 261 6.88 -13.74 -14.42
C GLU A 261 7.15 -13.06 -13.06
N ASN A 262 6.77 -13.75 -12.00
CA ASN A 262 7.03 -13.28 -10.64
C ASN A 262 8.36 -13.83 -10.15
N ILE A 263 9.27 -12.95 -9.77
CA ILE A 263 10.58 -13.28 -9.23
C ILE A 263 10.50 -13.18 -7.71
N GLU A 264 10.81 -14.25 -7.01
CA GLU A 264 10.84 -14.28 -5.55
C GLU A 264 12.01 -13.43 -5.03
N ILE A 265 11.69 -12.45 -4.19
CA ILE A 265 12.66 -11.59 -3.51
C ILE A 265 12.77 -12.10 -2.07
N LYS A 266 13.74 -12.97 -1.84
CA LYS A 266 13.97 -13.58 -0.54
C LYS A 266 15.39 -13.31 -0.07
N GLY A 267 15.54 -12.83 1.15
CA GLY A 267 16.87 -12.57 1.74
C GLY A 267 17.74 -13.84 1.83
N GLY A 268 19.05 -13.66 1.93
CA GLY A 268 20.01 -14.73 2.08
C GLY A 268 20.39 -15.48 0.79
N GLN A 269 19.87 -15.05 -0.38
CA GLN A 269 20.28 -15.56 -1.69
C GLN A 269 20.91 -14.43 -2.49
N ASN A 270 21.93 -14.71 -3.31
CA ASN A 270 22.57 -13.76 -4.22
C ASN A 270 22.14 -12.30 -4.06
N GLU A 271 22.93 -11.49 -3.39
CA GLU A 271 22.59 -10.12 -2.99
C GLU A 271 23.56 -9.13 -3.63
N ASN A 272 23.07 -7.92 -3.91
CA ASN A 272 23.96 -6.80 -4.22
C ASN A 272 24.65 -6.37 -2.92
N LYS A 273 25.98 -6.52 -2.88
CA LYS A 273 26.80 -6.32 -1.67
C LYS A 273 26.78 -4.87 -1.17
N VAL A 274 26.73 -3.90 -2.07
CA VAL A 274 26.69 -2.47 -1.69
C VAL A 274 25.39 -2.15 -0.99
N ILE A 275 24.28 -2.65 -1.53
CA ILE A 275 22.94 -2.47 -0.91
C ILE A 275 22.88 -3.20 0.41
N ALA A 276 23.43 -4.42 0.52
CA ALA A 276 23.46 -5.17 1.77
C ALA A 276 24.22 -4.44 2.89
N GLU A 277 25.36 -3.82 2.59
CA GLU A 277 26.12 -3.02 3.56
C GLU A 277 25.34 -1.77 4.02
N LEU A 278 24.62 -1.10 3.10
CA LEU A 278 23.78 0.05 3.47
C LEU A 278 22.60 -0.36 4.33
N VAL A 279 21.93 -1.47 4.01
CA VAL A 279 20.84 -2.01 4.84
C VAL A 279 21.36 -2.33 6.23
N ARG A 280 22.53 -2.98 6.35
CA ARG A 280 23.15 -3.23 7.63
C ARG A 280 23.40 -1.94 8.41
N TYR A 281 23.96 -0.91 7.77
CA TYR A 281 24.19 0.40 8.38
C TYR A 281 22.88 1.03 8.91
N PHE A 282 21.81 1.00 8.12
CA PHE A 282 20.51 1.53 8.55
C PHE A 282 19.89 0.70 9.69
N SER A 283 20.22 -0.59 9.79
CA SER A 283 19.67 -1.51 10.79
C SER A 283 20.36 -1.44 12.16
N GLU A 284 21.49 -0.73 12.29
CA GLU A 284 22.27 -0.64 13.52
C GLU A 284 21.66 0.32 14.56
N ASN A 285 20.40 0.06 14.99
CA ASN A 285 19.77 0.81 16.08
C ASN A 285 19.28 -0.13 17.20
N PRO A 286 20.03 -0.24 18.33
CA PRO A 286 19.70 -1.17 19.42
C PRO A 286 18.32 -0.91 20.06
N ALA A 287 17.81 0.33 20.00
CA ALA A 287 16.54 0.69 20.62
C ALA A 287 15.36 -0.11 20.02
N PHE A 288 15.41 -0.45 18.74
CA PHE A 288 14.35 -1.21 18.06
C PHE A 288 14.35 -2.69 18.42
N HIS A 289 15.46 -3.24 18.91
CA HIS A 289 15.60 -4.65 19.29
C HIS A 289 15.23 -4.93 20.75
N ARG A 290 14.87 -3.90 21.51
CA ARG A 290 14.48 -4.07 22.93
C ARG A 290 13.20 -4.90 23.01
N VAL A 291 13.28 -6.04 23.74
CA VAL A 291 12.13 -6.93 24.00
C VAL A 291 11.24 -6.27 25.07
N LEU A 292 9.94 -6.18 24.81
CA LEU A 292 8.91 -5.60 25.66
C LEU A 292 8.16 -6.67 26.46
N ALA A 293 7.84 -7.79 25.81
CA ALA A 293 7.13 -8.92 26.40
C ALA A 293 7.55 -10.24 25.74
N GLN A 294 7.17 -11.35 26.35
CA GLN A 294 7.25 -12.70 25.76
C GLN A 294 5.89 -13.09 25.19
N VAL A 295 5.89 -13.60 23.98
CA VAL A 295 4.74 -14.19 23.31
C VAL A 295 4.72 -15.68 23.64
N ASP A 296 3.74 -16.14 24.39
CA ASP A 296 3.64 -17.52 24.87
C ASP A 296 3.00 -18.47 23.82
N THR A 297 2.14 -17.94 22.97
CA THR A 297 1.51 -18.66 21.85
C THR A 297 1.55 -17.79 20.60
N PRO A 298 1.77 -18.36 19.39
CA PRO A 298 1.88 -17.53 18.19
C PRO A 298 0.58 -16.78 17.89
N PHE A 299 0.69 -15.60 17.32
CA PHE A 299 -0.42 -14.91 16.65
C PHE A 299 -0.54 -15.43 15.22
N GLU A 300 -1.74 -15.80 14.80
CA GLU A 300 -2.01 -16.40 13.49
C GLU A 300 -2.92 -15.54 12.60
N THR A 301 -3.54 -14.49 13.18
CA THR A 301 -4.54 -13.68 12.50
C THR A 301 -4.43 -12.19 12.85
N TYR A 302 -4.89 -11.34 11.92
CA TYR A 302 -5.08 -9.90 12.17
C TYR A 302 -5.99 -9.64 13.38
N GLU A 303 -7.02 -10.48 13.62
CA GLU A 303 -7.95 -10.28 14.72
C GLU A 303 -7.26 -10.46 16.08
N GLU A 304 -6.37 -11.42 16.21
CA GLU A 304 -5.62 -11.64 17.45
C GLU A 304 -4.72 -10.43 17.78
N LEU A 305 -4.01 -9.91 16.79
CA LEU A 305 -3.18 -8.71 16.94
C LEU A 305 -4.03 -7.44 17.15
N GLY A 306 -5.16 -7.33 16.45
CA GLY A 306 -6.12 -6.24 16.67
C GLY A 306 -6.73 -6.26 18.08
N CYS A 307 -6.98 -7.45 18.63
CA CYS A 307 -7.43 -7.62 20.02
C CYS A 307 -6.34 -7.19 21.01
N LEU A 308 -5.07 -7.53 20.77
CA LEU A 308 -3.93 -7.05 21.57
C LEU A 308 -3.89 -5.52 21.59
N MET A 309 -3.96 -4.86 20.41
CA MET A 309 -3.95 -3.41 20.31
C MET A 309 -5.14 -2.79 21.09
N CYS A 310 -6.33 -3.34 20.94
CA CYS A 310 -7.51 -2.85 21.63
C CYS A 310 -7.42 -3.03 23.16
N ASP A 311 -6.86 -4.14 23.64
CA ASP A 311 -6.64 -4.34 25.08
C ASP A 311 -5.60 -3.37 25.63
N ALA A 312 -4.54 -3.09 24.87
CA ALA A 312 -3.56 -2.07 25.21
C ALA A 312 -4.21 -0.67 25.32
N TYR A 313 -5.01 -0.29 24.34
CA TYR A 313 -5.74 0.98 24.34
C TYR A 313 -6.67 1.11 25.54
N LYS A 314 -7.49 0.07 25.80
CA LYS A 314 -8.41 0.06 26.93
C LYS A 314 -7.66 0.16 28.25
N THR A 315 -6.60 -0.62 28.42
CA THR A 315 -5.88 -0.77 29.70
C THR A 315 -5.06 0.47 30.01
N GLU A 316 -4.19 0.88 29.09
CA GLU A 316 -3.28 2.02 29.29
C GLU A 316 -4.00 3.38 29.17
N GLY A 317 -5.12 3.41 28.44
CA GLY A 317 -6.01 4.57 28.37
C GLY A 317 -7.02 4.64 29.52
N HIS A 318 -7.09 3.64 30.41
CA HIS A 318 -8.04 3.56 31.52
C HIS A 318 -9.50 3.78 31.08
N CYS A 319 -9.90 3.09 29.99
CA CYS A 319 -11.22 3.21 29.37
C CYS A 319 -12.09 1.98 29.62
N ASP A 320 -13.43 2.13 29.47
CA ASP A 320 -14.36 1.04 29.54
C ASP A 320 -14.23 0.12 28.31
N LEU A 321 -14.08 0.73 27.14
CA LEU A 321 -14.09 0.08 25.82
C LEU A 321 -12.99 0.67 24.94
N SER A 322 -12.63 -0.05 23.89
CA SER A 322 -11.75 0.44 22.84
C SER A 322 -12.10 -0.15 21.47
N PHE A 323 -11.66 0.49 20.40
CA PHE A 323 -11.70 -0.10 19.07
C PHE A 323 -10.59 0.47 18.16
N GLN A 324 -10.16 -0.35 17.22
CA GLN A 324 -9.10 -0.08 16.26
C GLN A 324 -9.62 -0.37 14.85
N ASN A 325 -9.45 0.58 13.91
CA ASN A 325 -9.74 0.32 12.51
C ASN A 325 -8.89 -0.85 11.99
N ALA A 326 -9.50 -1.71 11.17
CA ALA A 326 -8.84 -2.95 10.74
C ALA A 326 -7.62 -2.69 9.86
N GLY A 327 -7.67 -1.70 8.96
CA GLY A 327 -6.52 -1.29 8.13
C GLY A 327 -5.31 -0.80 8.92
N GLY A 328 -5.51 -0.42 10.19
CA GLY A 328 -4.45 -0.01 11.09
C GLY A 328 -3.64 -1.15 11.73
N VAL A 329 -4.01 -2.43 11.50
CA VAL A 329 -3.26 -3.62 11.96
C VAL A 329 -2.43 -4.13 10.79
N ARG A 330 -1.09 -3.96 10.82
CA ARG A 330 -0.27 -4.04 9.61
C ARG A 330 0.39 -5.38 9.31
N TYR A 331 0.26 -6.39 10.18
CA TYR A 331 0.62 -7.78 9.91
C TYR A 331 -0.26 -8.74 10.71
N ASP A 332 -0.30 -10.02 10.31
CA ASP A 332 -1.24 -11.03 10.81
C ASP A 332 -0.58 -12.13 11.65
N LYS A 333 0.75 -12.20 11.70
CA LYS A 333 1.47 -13.30 12.36
C LYS A 333 2.64 -12.81 13.18
N HIS A 334 2.78 -13.37 14.38
CA HIS A 334 3.94 -13.20 15.23
C HIS A 334 4.26 -14.52 15.91
N GLU A 335 5.51 -14.97 15.80
CA GLU A 335 5.96 -16.23 16.38
C GLU A 335 6.11 -16.13 17.91
N VAL A 336 6.22 -17.28 18.56
CA VAL A 336 6.60 -17.40 19.97
C VAL A 336 7.97 -16.78 20.20
N GLY A 337 8.13 -16.02 21.26
CA GLY A 337 9.41 -15.35 21.60
C GLY A 337 9.26 -13.90 22.00
N GLY A 338 10.31 -13.10 21.80
CA GLY A 338 10.27 -11.69 22.18
C GLY A 338 9.41 -10.84 21.27
N PHE A 339 8.49 -10.05 21.82
CA PHE A 339 7.81 -8.97 21.13
C PHE A 339 8.64 -7.69 21.34
N THR A 340 9.22 -7.17 20.26
CA THR A 340 10.17 -6.06 20.34
C THR A 340 9.53 -4.70 20.06
N VAL A 341 10.25 -3.61 20.34
CA VAL A 341 9.86 -2.26 19.91
C VAL A 341 9.63 -2.20 18.40
N SER A 342 10.50 -2.83 17.61
CA SER A 342 10.35 -2.91 16.16
C SER A 342 9.03 -3.58 15.76
N ASP A 343 8.65 -4.67 16.43
CA ASP A 343 7.41 -5.39 16.13
C ASP A 343 6.16 -4.51 16.39
N VAL A 344 6.17 -3.75 17.49
CA VAL A 344 5.08 -2.79 17.77
C VAL A 344 5.00 -1.72 16.70
N LEU A 345 6.14 -1.12 16.34
CA LEU A 345 6.17 -0.04 15.34
C LEU A 345 5.86 -0.54 13.92
N ARG A 346 6.11 -1.82 13.63
CA ARG A 346 5.65 -2.48 12.39
C ARG A 346 4.17 -2.80 12.43
N LEU A 347 3.62 -3.10 13.60
CA LEU A 347 2.19 -3.35 13.80
C LEU A 347 1.37 -2.07 13.66
N ASP A 348 1.86 -0.96 14.21
CA ASP A 348 1.24 0.37 14.22
C ASP A 348 2.27 1.46 13.81
N PRO A 349 2.55 1.61 12.51
CA PRO A 349 3.60 2.53 12.03
C PRO A 349 3.14 3.99 11.88
N PHE A 350 1.86 4.30 12.14
CA PHE A 350 1.22 5.55 11.70
C PHE A 350 1.43 6.73 12.63
N GLN A 351 1.96 6.52 13.83
CA GLN A 351 2.12 7.55 14.86
C GLN A 351 0.81 8.28 15.20
N ASN A 352 -0.32 7.60 15.06
CA ASN A 352 -1.62 8.15 15.42
C ASN A 352 -1.66 8.49 16.90
N GLU A 353 -2.22 9.66 17.25
CA GLU A 353 -2.50 10.01 18.62
C GLU A 353 -3.62 9.12 19.18
N ALA A 354 -3.45 8.65 20.41
CA ALA A 354 -4.51 7.97 21.14
C ALA A 354 -5.57 8.99 21.57
N VAL A 355 -6.83 8.70 21.24
CA VAL A 355 -7.96 9.62 21.46
C VAL A 355 -8.99 8.98 22.37
N GLU A 356 -9.27 9.67 23.48
CA GLU A 356 -10.33 9.35 24.42
C GLU A 356 -11.65 10.02 24.01
N LEU A 357 -12.74 9.27 24.09
CA LEU A 357 -14.10 9.70 23.75
C LEU A 357 -15.09 9.29 24.85
N SER A 358 -16.05 10.14 25.13
CA SER A 358 -17.22 9.82 25.96
C SER A 358 -18.44 9.60 25.07
N LEU A 359 -18.72 8.35 24.70
CA LEU A 359 -19.75 7.97 23.73
C LEU A 359 -20.90 7.22 24.39
N THR A 360 -22.15 7.55 24.03
CA THR A 360 -23.27 6.63 24.28
C THR A 360 -23.07 5.35 23.47
N GLY A 361 -23.64 4.24 23.93
CA GLY A 361 -23.56 2.99 23.15
C GLY A 361 -24.11 3.13 21.73
N LYS A 362 -25.04 4.06 21.48
CA LYS A 362 -25.53 4.36 20.14
C LYS A 362 -24.50 5.11 19.31
N GLU A 363 -23.87 6.16 19.84
CA GLU A 363 -22.82 6.92 19.17
C GLU A 363 -21.62 6.04 18.83
N LEU A 364 -21.24 5.12 19.74
CA LEU A 364 -20.19 4.13 19.49
C LEU A 364 -20.53 3.23 18.29
N MET A 365 -21.76 2.66 18.27
CA MET A 365 -22.21 1.85 17.12
C MET A 365 -22.18 2.64 15.81
N ASP A 366 -22.65 3.87 15.80
CA ASP A 366 -22.66 4.72 14.61
C ASP A 366 -21.24 5.02 14.12
N MET A 367 -20.32 5.27 15.05
CA MET A 367 -18.93 5.50 14.75
C MET A 367 -18.24 4.26 14.16
N MET A 368 -18.51 3.07 14.72
CA MET A 368 -17.97 1.80 14.21
C MET A 368 -18.51 1.46 12.81
N ILE A 369 -19.80 1.70 12.56
CA ILE A 369 -20.39 1.54 11.22
C ILE A 369 -19.70 2.49 10.22
N LYS A 370 -19.52 3.75 10.62
CA LYS A 370 -18.85 4.72 9.73
C LYS A 370 -17.38 4.42 9.51
N CYS A 371 -16.69 3.86 10.52
CA CYS A 371 -15.35 3.33 10.37
C CYS A 371 -15.32 2.21 9.32
N TYR A 372 -16.20 1.23 9.42
CA TYR A 372 -16.35 0.14 8.45
C TYR A 372 -16.59 0.67 7.02
N ASP A 373 -17.49 1.65 6.85
CA ASP A 373 -17.80 2.22 5.54
C ASP A 373 -16.58 2.91 4.88
N ASN A 374 -15.71 3.50 5.68
CA ASN A 374 -14.58 4.31 5.21
C ASN A 374 -13.22 3.61 5.31
N ASP A 375 -13.14 2.40 5.89
CA ASP A 375 -11.93 1.56 6.01
C ASP A 375 -12.08 0.28 5.18
N ASN A 376 -12.28 0.42 3.88
CA ASN A 376 -12.40 -0.69 2.90
C ASN A 376 -13.42 -1.78 3.26
N HIS A 377 -14.49 -1.43 3.94
CA HIS A 377 -15.49 -2.39 4.45
C HIS A 377 -14.89 -3.48 5.35
N LEU A 378 -13.85 -3.13 6.11
CA LEU A 378 -13.27 -4.00 7.13
C LEU A 378 -13.82 -3.61 8.51
N PHE A 379 -14.37 -4.60 9.24
CA PHE A 379 -14.96 -4.32 10.55
C PHE A 379 -13.85 -4.03 11.58
N PRO A 380 -13.95 -2.93 12.37
CA PRO A 380 -12.95 -2.57 13.36
C PRO A 380 -12.83 -3.59 14.48
N TYR A 381 -11.62 -3.87 14.95
CA TYR A 381 -11.36 -4.71 16.12
C TYR A 381 -11.78 -3.99 17.40
N VAL A 382 -12.10 -4.77 18.47
CA VAL A 382 -12.70 -4.25 19.68
C VAL A 382 -12.03 -4.75 20.96
N GLY A 383 -12.07 -3.92 22.02
CA GLY A 383 -11.62 -4.26 23.37
C GLY A 383 -12.67 -3.93 24.43
N GLY A 384 -12.78 -4.79 25.47
CA GLY A 384 -13.80 -4.69 26.50
C GLY A 384 -15.21 -5.08 26.05
N MET A 385 -15.36 -5.57 24.82
CA MET A 385 -16.65 -5.99 24.25
C MET A 385 -16.42 -7.01 23.13
N THR A 386 -17.54 -7.59 22.63
CA THR A 386 -17.60 -8.36 21.39
C THR A 386 -18.63 -7.76 20.45
N ALA A 387 -18.49 -7.98 19.14
CA ALA A 387 -19.39 -7.48 18.13
C ALA A 387 -19.95 -8.61 17.26
N GLU A 388 -21.27 -8.64 17.11
CA GLU A 388 -22.00 -9.50 16.18
C GLU A 388 -22.63 -8.63 15.10
N TYR A 389 -22.35 -8.91 13.83
CA TYR A 389 -22.88 -8.11 12.73
C TYR A 389 -23.38 -8.98 11.57
N THR A 390 -24.27 -8.42 10.77
CA THR A 390 -24.73 -9.02 9.50
C THR A 390 -24.57 -7.99 8.41
N LEU A 391 -24.13 -8.44 7.25
CA LEU A 391 -23.99 -7.62 6.04
C LEU A 391 -25.19 -7.80 5.12
N ASP A 392 -25.49 -6.78 4.36
CA ASP A 392 -26.36 -6.90 3.20
C ASP A 392 -25.57 -7.58 2.07
N PRO A 393 -26.05 -8.71 1.52
CA PRO A 393 -25.28 -9.46 0.52
C PRO A 393 -25.00 -8.69 -0.78
N ALA A 394 -25.87 -7.74 -1.14
CA ALA A 394 -25.75 -6.98 -2.38
C ALA A 394 -24.89 -5.72 -2.23
N THR A 395 -25.03 -5.02 -1.09
CA THR A 395 -24.37 -3.72 -0.88
C THR A 395 -23.15 -3.80 0.01
N LYS A 396 -22.93 -4.94 0.68
CA LYS A 396 -21.90 -5.15 1.71
C LYS A 396 -22.01 -4.22 2.92
N GLN A 397 -23.06 -3.44 3.03
CA GLN A 397 -23.30 -2.55 4.18
C GLN A 397 -23.72 -3.33 5.41
N ILE A 398 -23.40 -2.79 6.60
CA ILE A 398 -23.83 -3.38 7.87
C ILE A 398 -25.34 -3.23 8.02
N LYS A 399 -26.07 -4.34 7.97
CA LYS A 399 -27.52 -4.41 8.14
C LYS A 399 -27.93 -4.45 9.61
N LYS A 400 -27.10 -5.09 10.44
CA LYS A 400 -27.34 -5.20 11.88
C LYS A 400 -26.01 -5.26 12.62
N LEU A 401 -25.92 -4.54 13.73
CA LEU A 401 -24.77 -4.57 14.65
C LEU A 401 -25.30 -4.75 16.08
N VAL A 402 -24.69 -5.66 16.83
CA VAL A 402 -24.97 -5.89 18.26
C VAL A 402 -23.63 -5.90 18.99
N LEU A 403 -23.45 -5.01 19.95
CA LEU A 403 -22.29 -4.99 20.83
C LEU A 403 -22.66 -5.64 22.16
N LEU A 404 -21.81 -6.55 22.65
CA LEU A 404 -21.98 -7.27 23.91
C LEU A 404 -20.81 -6.93 24.84
N ASP A 405 -21.06 -6.74 26.11
CA ASP A 405 -20.02 -6.61 27.13
C ASP A 405 -19.31 -7.95 27.40
N GLU A 406 -18.26 -7.93 28.20
CA GLU A 406 -17.48 -9.13 28.57
C GLU A 406 -18.30 -10.22 29.24
N SER A 407 -19.49 -9.90 29.76
CA SER A 407 -20.45 -10.88 30.31
C SER A 407 -21.42 -11.47 29.26
N GLY A 408 -21.32 -11.02 28.00
CA GLY A 408 -22.22 -11.41 26.91
C GLY A 408 -23.56 -10.67 26.90
N LYS A 409 -23.74 -9.64 27.74
CA LYS A 409 -24.94 -8.80 27.77
C LYS A 409 -24.82 -7.66 26.77
N LYS A 410 -25.92 -7.34 26.07
CA LYS A 410 -25.98 -6.22 25.16
C LYS A 410 -25.60 -4.91 25.83
N LEU A 411 -24.73 -4.12 25.18
CA LEU A 411 -24.41 -2.78 25.65
C LEU A 411 -25.67 -1.91 25.72
N ASN A 412 -25.77 -1.10 26.78
CA ASN A 412 -26.87 -0.16 26.91
C ASN A 412 -26.63 1.04 25.96
N LEU A 413 -27.45 1.19 24.93
CA LEU A 413 -27.33 2.22 23.92
C LEU A 413 -27.44 3.66 24.45
N LYS A 414 -28.03 3.85 25.66
CA LYS A 414 -28.17 5.16 26.30
C LYS A 414 -27.14 5.47 27.37
N LYS A 415 -26.37 4.46 27.81
CA LYS A 415 -25.27 4.63 28.79
C LYS A 415 -24.08 5.24 28.04
N THR A 416 -23.40 6.19 28.68
CA THR A 416 -22.12 6.72 28.20
C THR A 416 -20.98 5.81 28.67
N TYR A 417 -20.07 5.52 27.77
CA TYR A 417 -18.85 4.74 27.97
C TYR A 417 -17.64 5.60 27.64
N LYS A 418 -16.58 5.41 28.38
CA LYS A 418 -15.26 5.95 28.07
C LYS A 418 -14.62 5.02 27.04
N VAL A 419 -14.31 5.53 25.86
CA VAL A 419 -13.83 4.74 24.72
C VAL A 419 -12.47 5.26 24.27
N MET A 420 -11.50 4.37 24.04
CA MET A 420 -10.21 4.69 23.44
C MET A 420 -10.15 4.22 22.00
N THR A 421 -9.65 5.07 21.12
CA THR A 421 -9.33 4.75 19.73
C THR A 421 -8.14 5.62 19.25
N ASN A 422 -7.90 5.71 17.96
CA ASN A 422 -6.82 6.51 17.37
C ASN A 422 -7.34 7.73 16.58
N SER A 423 -6.45 8.69 16.33
CA SER A 423 -6.78 9.94 15.63
C SER A 423 -7.22 9.72 14.19
N TYR A 424 -6.69 8.73 13.48
CA TYR A 424 -7.15 8.36 12.14
C TYR A 424 -8.59 7.85 12.16
N THR A 425 -8.91 6.89 13.05
CA THR A 425 -10.25 6.34 13.21
C THR A 425 -11.28 7.45 13.51
N THR A 426 -10.94 8.41 14.39
CA THR A 426 -11.83 9.55 14.66
C THR A 426 -12.04 10.44 13.45
N ALA A 427 -11.02 10.64 12.63
CA ALA A 427 -11.07 11.48 11.44
C ALA A 427 -11.89 10.85 10.30
N ILE A 428 -11.76 9.53 10.07
CA ILE A 428 -12.51 8.82 9.02
C ILE A 428 -13.93 8.43 9.42
N SER A 429 -14.30 8.58 10.72
CA SER A 429 -15.62 8.22 11.24
C SER A 429 -16.43 9.45 11.68
N PRO A 430 -16.69 10.42 10.77
CA PRO A 430 -17.49 11.59 11.11
C PRO A 430 -18.94 11.18 11.38
N THR A 431 -19.39 11.38 12.61
CA THR A 431 -20.77 11.11 13.06
C THR A 431 -21.29 12.29 13.88
N ASN A 432 -22.62 12.35 14.06
CA ASN A 432 -23.22 13.37 14.90
C ASN A 432 -23.13 12.98 16.39
N ARG A 433 -21.89 12.89 16.92
CA ARG A 433 -21.57 12.61 18.32
C ARG A 433 -21.33 13.90 19.10
N LYS A 434 -21.64 13.89 20.39
CA LYS A 434 -21.43 15.07 21.25
C LYS A 434 -19.96 15.34 21.55
N ASP A 435 -19.22 14.28 21.85
CA ASP A 435 -17.79 14.35 22.12
C ASP A 435 -17.01 14.10 20.84
N GLN A 436 -16.17 15.04 20.44
CA GLN A 436 -15.31 14.92 19.25
C GLN A 436 -14.01 14.19 19.55
N GLY A 437 -13.72 13.91 20.82
CA GLY A 437 -12.52 13.24 21.30
C GLY A 437 -11.42 14.19 21.76
N THR A 438 -10.63 13.71 22.69
CA THR A 438 -9.46 14.43 23.22
C THR A 438 -8.25 13.54 23.09
N GLY A 439 -7.19 14.02 22.42
CA GLY A 439 -5.91 13.37 22.38
C GLY A 439 -5.28 13.33 23.79
N ILE A 440 -4.70 12.20 24.15
CA ILE A 440 -4.10 12.04 25.50
C ILE A 440 -2.60 12.34 25.52
N GLY A 441 -2.03 12.87 24.43
CA GLY A 441 -0.62 13.22 24.32
C GLY A 441 0.32 12.02 24.21
N LYS A 442 -0.20 10.83 23.87
CA LYS A 442 0.55 9.61 23.56
C LYS A 442 0.14 9.10 22.20
N ILE A 443 1.08 8.55 21.44
CA ILE A 443 0.76 7.78 20.22
C ILE A 443 0.27 6.39 20.60
N THR A 444 -0.55 5.80 19.74
CA THR A 444 -1.13 4.46 19.98
C THR A 444 -0.07 3.37 20.12
N ALA A 445 1.00 3.43 19.34
CA ALA A 445 2.13 2.52 19.48
C ALA A 445 2.75 2.56 20.89
N GLN A 446 2.79 3.75 21.56
CA GLN A 446 3.28 3.84 22.94
C GLN A 446 2.37 3.12 23.93
N LEU A 447 1.03 3.19 23.75
CA LEU A 447 0.10 2.42 24.61
C LEU A 447 0.34 0.91 24.46
N ILE A 448 0.62 0.43 23.23
CA ILE A 448 0.94 -0.97 23.00
C ILE A 448 2.25 -1.35 23.69
N MET A 449 3.28 -0.51 23.59
CA MET A 449 4.56 -0.76 24.26
C MET A 449 4.40 -0.81 25.77
N ASP A 450 3.73 0.19 26.36
CA ASP A 450 3.46 0.27 27.79
C ASP A 450 2.70 -0.98 28.28
N TYR A 451 1.66 -1.39 27.57
CA TYR A 451 0.87 -2.59 27.86
C TYR A 451 1.75 -3.86 27.85
N LEU A 452 2.54 -4.07 26.80
CA LEU A 452 3.42 -5.23 26.69
C LEU A 452 4.44 -5.29 27.84
N GLU A 453 5.04 -4.16 28.20
CA GLU A 453 5.98 -4.08 29.35
C GLU A 453 5.27 -4.39 30.67
N HIS A 454 4.05 -3.90 30.88
CA HIS A 454 3.28 -4.18 32.08
C HIS A 454 2.84 -5.65 32.16
N GLN A 455 2.48 -6.27 31.05
CA GLN A 455 2.07 -7.68 31.03
C GLN A 455 3.27 -8.64 31.15
N GLY A 456 4.39 -8.32 30.56
CA GLY A 456 5.58 -9.17 30.50
C GLY A 456 5.41 -10.44 29.66
N HIS A 457 4.20 -11.02 29.63
CA HIS A 457 3.80 -12.21 28.86
C HIS A 457 2.45 -12.00 28.21
N VAL A 458 2.29 -12.41 26.96
CA VAL A 458 1.04 -12.29 26.20
C VAL A 458 0.69 -13.56 25.44
N SER A 459 -0.61 -13.86 25.38
CA SER A 459 -1.17 -15.01 24.67
C SER A 459 -2.54 -14.66 24.12
N TYR A 460 -2.68 -14.62 22.79
CA TYR A 460 -3.91 -14.24 22.10
C TYR A 460 -4.40 -15.29 21.10
N GLN A 461 -3.75 -16.45 21.03
CA GLN A 461 -4.12 -17.52 20.11
C GLN A 461 -5.60 -17.92 20.27
N GLY A 462 -6.35 -17.85 19.18
CA GLY A 462 -7.77 -18.19 19.13
C GLY A 462 -8.71 -17.15 19.73
N VAL A 463 -8.22 -15.98 20.15
CA VAL A 463 -9.06 -14.88 20.62
C VAL A 463 -9.88 -14.33 19.46
N LYS A 464 -11.22 -14.39 19.58
CA LYS A 464 -12.18 -13.88 18.61
C LYS A 464 -13.21 -13.01 19.30
N ARG A 465 -13.37 -11.79 18.82
CA ARG A 465 -14.35 -10.81 19.32
C ARG A 465 -15.34 -10.35 18.27
N LEU A 466 -15.11 -10.72 17.02
CA LEU A 466 -15.95 -10.38 15.88
C LEU A 466 -16.68 -11.62 15.36
N THR A 467 -17.99 -11.50 15.12
CA THR A 467 -18.82 -12.58 14.56
C THR A 467 -19.71 -12.03 13.46
N GLU A 468 -19.43 -12.38 12.21
CA GLU A 468 -20.36 -12.18 11.10
C GLU A 468 -21.41 -13.30 11.10
N LYS A 469 -22.72 -12.95 11.03
CA LYS A 469 -23.88 -13.87 11.10
C LYS A 469 -24.67 -13.91 9.81
#